data_be49b861a62fafd007ac95355a05d676
#
_entry.id   be49b861a62fafd007ac95355a05d676
#
_cell.length_a   1.000
_cell.length_b   1.000
_cell.length_c   1.000
_cell.angle_alpha   90.00
_cell.angle_beta   90.00
_cell.angle_gamma   90.00
#
_symmetry.space_group_name_H-M   'P 1'
#
loop_
_entity.id
_entity.type
_entity.pdbx_description
1 polymer ?
#
loop_
_entity_poly.entity_id
_entity_poly.type
_entity_poly.pdbx_seq_one_letter_code
_entity_poly.pdbx_strand_id
1 'polypeptide(L)'
;HDAPLRPTLAHAMLRFVGYRPGDSLLDPMCGGGTIPIEAARWAGSYPANGHRTAFAYDRLAFPFPKAPHRAPTALSAPTRIRGFDHQARWIDCATENATAADVEGSVTLAQRDATTAALDADVIAVDLPFGIRTDDNVPALYRDFSNALAVGDWDRFVALTTRPELLDVAVDRQIELRVGRLEATLLRACR
;
A
#
# COMPACT_ATOMS: atom_id res chain seq x y z
N HIS A 1 7.23 -13.11 -0.55
CA HIS A 1 8.00 -11.97 -0.05
C HIS A 1 8.57 -12.34 1.31
N ASP A 2 9.88 -12.51 1.39
CA ASP A 2 10.52 -12.86 2.68
C ASP A 2 10.48 -11.68 3.70
N ALA A 3 10.01 -10.52 3.29
CA ALA A 3 9.76 -9.37 4.15
C ALA A 3 8.63 -8.49 3.54
N PRO A 4 7.36 -8.82 3.79
CA PRO A 4 6.24 -7.99 3.32
C PRO A 4 6.30 -6.60 3.98
N LEU A 5 5.81 -5.60 3.25
CA LEU A 5 5.61 -4.26 3.81
C LEU A 5 4.77 -4.35 5.10
N ARG A 6 5.22 -3.69 6.15
CA ARG A 6 4.46 -3.68 7.42
C ARG A 6 3.21 -2.81 7.27
N PRO A 7 2.05 -3.25 7.78
CA PRO A 7 0.80 -2.47 7.73
C PRO A 7 0.94 -1.05 8.28
N THR A 8 1.73 -0.88 9.34
CA THR A 8 2.00 0.45 9.93
C THR A 8 2.75 1.38 8.97
N LEU A 9 3.66 0.83 8.16
CA LEU A 9 4.40 1.61 7.15
C LEU A 9 3.51 1.94 5.95
N ALA A 10 2.69 0.98 5.49
CA ALA A 10 1.69 1.23 4.46
C ALA A 10 0.73 2.35 4.88
N HIS A 11 0.23 2.31 6.12
CA HIS A 11 -0.61 3.38 6.66
C HIS A 11 0.13 4.73 6.71
N ALA A 12 1.41 4.73 7.11
CA ALA A 12 2.23 5.95 7.11
C ALA A 12 2.42 6.51 5.70
N MET A 13 2.61 5.65 4.67
CA MET A 13 2.68 6.05 3.27
C MET A 13 1.38 6.73 2.82
N LEU A 14 0.23 6.13 3.13
CA LEU A 14 -1.09 6.69 2.82
C LEU A 14 -1.30 8.06 3.50
N ARG A 15 -0.87 8.21 4.75
CA ARG A 15 -0.89 9.51 5.47
C ARG A 15 0.02 10.54 4.82
N PHE A 16 1.22 10.12 4.44
CA PHE A 16 2.22 11.00 3.85
C PHE A 16 1.81 11.57 2.48
N VAL A 17 1.13 10.76 1.66
CA VAL A 17 0.58 11.19 0.37
C VAL A 17 -0.72 11.98 0.52
N GLY A 18 -1.33 11.98 1.70
CA GLY A 18 -2.59 12.65 1.97
C GLY A 18 -3.80 11.91 1.41
N TYR A 19 -3.75 10.56 1.33
CA TYR A 19 -4.92 9.74 0.98
C TYR A 19 -6.10 10.03 1.92
N ARG A 20 -7.30 10.07 1.37
CA ARG A 20 -8.55 10.26 2.10
C ARG A 20 -9.56 9.17 1.72
N PRO A 21 -10.41 8.73 2.66
CA PRO A 21 -11.57 7.90 2.31
C PRO A 21 -12.37 8.56 1.19
N GLY A 22 -12.59 7.83 0.10
CA GLY A 22 -13.25 8.34 -1.11
C GLY A 22 -12.32 8.61 -2.29
N ASP A 23 -11.03 8.82 -2.06
CA ASP A 23 -10.05 8.86 -3.14
C ASP A 23 -9.95 7.47 -3.81
N SER A 24 -9.79 7.46 -5.12
CA SER A 24 -9.34 6.25 -5.81
C SER A 24 -7.85 6.01 -5.54
N LEU A 25 -7.49 4.75 -5.32
CA LEU A 25 -6.12 4.35 -5.05
C LEU A 25 -5.70 3.20 -5.98
N LEU A 26 -4.48 3.26 -6.46
CA LEU A 26 -3.83 2.16 -7.16
C LEU A 26 -2.46 1.87 -6.56
N ASP A 27 -2.25 0.61 -6.19
CA ASP A 27 -0.92 0.04 -5.96
C ASP A 27 -0.55 -0.84 -7.16
N PRO A 28 0.35 -0.38 -8.05
CA PRO A 28 0.65 -1.09 -9.29
C PRO A 28 1.62 -2.27 -9.12
N MET A 29 2.19 -2.47 -7.92
CA MET A 29 3.10 -3.59 -7.59
C MET A 29 2.77 -4.13 -6.20
N CYS A 30 1.50 -4.49 -5.98
CA CYS A 30 0.92 -4.67 -4.65
C CYS A 30 1.46 -5.87 -3.84
N GLY A 31 2.15 -6.81 -4.48
CA GLY A 31 2.60 -8.03 -3.80
C GLY A 31 1.46 -8.68 -3.01
N GLY A 32 1.63 -8.86 -1.71
CA GLY A 32 0.60 -9.42 -0.82
C GLY A 32 -0.56 -8.47 -0.47
N GLY A 33 -0.68 -7.30 -1.12
CA GLY A 33 -1.83 -6.41 -1.01
C GLY A 33 -1.83 -5.48 0.21
N THR A 34 -0.69 -5.28 0.87
CA THR A 34 -0.66 -4.53 2.15
C THR A 34 -1.20 -3.11 2.02
N ILE A 35 -0.79 -2.35 0.98
CA ILE A 35 -1.24 -0.97 0.78
C ILE A 35 -2.73 -0.90 0.45
N PRO A 36 -3.26 -1.65 -0.53
CA PRO A 36 -4.70 -1.64 -0.82
C PRO A 36 -5.55 -2.07 0.38
N ILE A 37 -5.11 -3.09 1.13
CA ILE A 37 -5.82 -3.57 2.33
C ILE A 37 -5.87 -2.48 3.41
N GLU A 38 -4.75 -1.82 3.70
CA GLU A 38 -4.71 -0.73 4.69
C GLU A 38 -5.55 0.48 4.24
N ALA A 39 -5.57 0.81 2.95
CA ALA A 39 -6.44 1.85 2.40
C ALA A 39 -7.93 1.50 2.59
N ALA A 40 -8.33 0.26 2.30
CA ALA A 40 -9.69 -0.22 2.49
C ALA A 40 -10.10 -0.22 3.97
N ARG A 41 -9.23 -0.68 4.85
CA ARG A 41 -9.44 -0.65 6.31
C ARG A 41 -9.62 0.78 6.82
N TRP A 42 -8.81 1.70 6.33
CA TRP A 42 -8.95 3.11 6.70
C TRP A 42 -10.26 3.70 6.18
N ALA A 43 -10.61 3.49 4.92
CA ALA A 43 -11.85 3.96 4.33
C ALA A 43 -13.08 3.42 5.08
N GLY A 44 -13.08 2.13 5.47
CA GLY A 44 -14.13 1.49 6.25
C GLY A 44 -14.09 1.78 7.75
N SER A 45 -13.16 2.62 8.22
CA SER A 45 -13.01 2.92 9.66
C SER A 45 -12.80 1.67 10.52
N TYR A 46 -12.12 0.66 9.98
CA TYR A 46 -11.83 -0.57 10.73
C TYR A 46 -10.94 -0.25 11.93
N PRO A 47 -11.24 -0.77 13.12
CA PRO A 47 -10.42 -0.54 14.30
C PRO A 47 -9.04 -1.17 14.12
N ALA A 48 -8.01 -0.51 14.64
CA ALA A 48 -6.67 -1.09 14.70
C ALA A 48 -6.73 -2.41 15.47
N ASN A 49 -6.17 -3.48 14.87
CA ASN A 49 -6.22 -4.83 15.45
C ASN A 49 -7.63 -5.38 15.76
N GLY A 50 -8.65 -4.95 15.02
CA GLY A 50 -10.05 -5.38 15.23
C GLY A 50 -10.28 -6.89 15.15
N HIS A 51 -9.37 -7.62 14.50
CA HIS A 51 -9.36 -9.08 14.44
C HIS A 51 -8.78 -9.75 15.71
N ARG A 52 -8.16 -9.00 16.61
CA ARG A 52 -7.60 -9.56 17.87
C ARG A 52 -8.69 -9.68 18.91
N THR A 53 -8.83 -10.89 19.44
CA THR A 53 -9.76 -11.21 20.55
C THR A 53 -9.11 -11.04 21.92
N ALA A 54 -7.77 -10.96 21.99
CA ALA A 54 -7.01 -10.79 23.24
C ALA A 54 -5.82 -9.85 23.05
N PHE A 55 -5.57 -9.02 24.02
CA PHE A 55 -4.47 -8.09 24.09
C PHE A 55 -3.58 -8.37 25.30
N ALA A 56 -2.35 -7.89 25.31
CA ALA A 56 -1.43 -8.07 26.42
C ALA A 56 -1.99 -7.53 27.74
N TYR A 57 -2.75 -6.43 27.70
CA TYR A 57 -3.35 -5.84 28.89
C TYR A 57 -4.47 -6.72 29.51
N ASP A 58 -5.08 -7.65 28.75
CA ASP A 58 -6.06 -8.60 29.30
C ASP A 58 -5.43 -9.56 30.32
N ARG A 59 -4.10 -9.67 30.33
CA ARG A 59 -3.31 -10.49 31.25
C ARG A 59 -2.83 -9.73 32.49
N LEU A 60 -3.09 -8.42 32.53
CA LEU A 60 -2.70 -7.60 33.66
C LEU A 60 -3.73 -7.75 34.81
N ALA A 61 -3.25 -7.70 36.04
CA ALA A 61 -4.10 -7.82 37.23
C ALA A 61 -5.03 -6.62 37.48
N PHE A 62 -4.98 -5.60 36.61
CA PHE A 62 -5.80 -4.41 36.73
C PHE A 62 -7.00 -4.47 35.78
N PRO A 63 -8.23 -4.12 36.24
CA PRO A 63 -9.38 -3.98 35.37
C PRO A 63 -9.22 -2.74 34.49
N PHE A 64 -8.82 -2.92 33.23
CA PHE A 64 -8.86 -1.86 32.26
C PHE A 64 -10.28 -1.81 31.65
N PRO A 65 -10.87 -0.61 31.48
CA PRO A 65 -12.10 -0.49 30.72
C PRO A 65 -11.82 -0.98 29.30
N LYS A 66 -12.52 -2.00 28.86
CA LYS A 66 -12.44 -2.47 27.46
C LYS A 66 -12.93 -1.34 26.57
N ALA A 67 -12.07 -0.89 25.65
CA ALA A 67 -12.49 0.05 24.62
C ALA A 67 -13.70 -0.56 23.87
N PRO A 68 -14.76 0.20 23.64
CA PRO A 68 -15.89 -0.32 22.90
C PRO A 68 -15.43 -0.77 21.51
N HIS A 69 -15.76 -1.99 21.14
CA HIS A 69 -15.53 -2.51 19.78
C HIS A 69 -16.38 -1.64 18.83
N ARG A 70 -15.72 -0.76 18.09
CA ARG A 70 -16.38 -0.03 17.04
C ARG A 70 -16.53 -0.96 15.85
N ALA A 71 -17.76 -1.29 15.46
CA ALA A 71 -18.00 -2.01 14.24
C ALA A 71 -17.46 -1.23 13.05
N PRO A 72 -16.89 -1.90 12.03
CA PRO A 72 -16.55 -1.24 10.77
C PRO A 72 -17.74 -0.48 10.22
N THR A 73 -17.52 0.71 9.71
CA THR A 73 -18.56 1.46 9.02
C THR A 73 -18.67 0.91 7.61
N ALA A 74 -19.87 0.46 7.23
CA ALA A 74 -20.10 0.07 5.85
C ALA A 74 -19.72 1.25 4.93
N LEU A 75 -18.91 0.97 3.92
CA LEU A 75 -18.54 1.98 2.94
C LEU A 75 -19.79 2.38 2.17
N SER A 76 -20.12 3.66 2.21
CA SER A 76 -21.32 4.23 1.58
C SER A 76 -21.22 4.33 0.05
N ALA A 77 -20.03 4.05 -0.53
CA ALA A 77 -19.79 4.04 -1.96
C ALA A 77 -18.82 2.90 -2.32
N PRO A 78 -18.89 2.34 -3.54
CA PRO A 78 -17.91 1.37 -3.99
C PRO A 78 -16.51 1.99 -3.94
N THR A 79 -15.62 1.32 -3.24
CA THR A 79 -14.22 1.76 -3.17
C THR A 79 -13.56 1.56 -4.52
N ARG A 80 -12.81 2.58 -4.96
CA ARG A 80 -11.96 2.49 -6.15
C ARG A 80 -10.51 2.17 -5.75
N ILE A 81 -10.35 1.18 -4.86
CA ILE A 81 -9.02 0.75 -4.40
C ILE A 81 -8.61 -0.47 -5.22
N ARG A 82 -7.50 -0.35 -5.91
CA ARG A 82 -6.98 -1.38 -6.81
C ARG A 82 -5.55 -1.76 -6.44
N GLY A 83 -5.23 -3.04 -6.62
CA GLY A 83 -3.88 -3.57 -6.52
C GLY A 83 -3.54 -4.40 -7.75
N PHE A 84 -2.38 -4.16 -8.34
CA PHE A 84 -1.86 -4.95 -9.46
C PHE A 84 -0.53 -5.60 -9.08
N ASP A 85 -0.29 -6.77 -9.63
CA ASP A 85 1.03 -7.40 -9.62
C ASP A 85 1.20 -8.21 -10.91
N HIS A 86 2.41 -8.28 -11.44
CA HIS A 86 2.68 -9.03 -12.67
C HIS A 86 2.64 -10.55 -12.46
N GLN A 87 2.74 -11.03 -11.22
CA GLN A 87 2.73 -12.45 -10.88
C GLN A 87 1.39 -12.86 -10.26
N ALA A 88 0.69 -13.80 -10.91
CA ALA A 88 -0.59 -14.33 -10.44
C ALA A 88 -0.55 -14.80 -8.97
N ARG A 89 0.53 -15.47 -8.56
CA ARG A 89 0.71 -15.96 -7.18
C ARG A 89 0.61 -14.85 -6.11
N TRP A 90 1.02 -13.62 -6.44
CA TRP A 90 0.90 -12.49 -5.52
C TRP A 90 -0.52 -11.97 -5.45
N ILE A 91 -1.26 -12.04 -6.56
CA ILE A 91 -2.68 -11.70 -6.57
C ILE A 91 -3.49 -12.71 -5.74
N ASP A 92 -3.16 -14.00 -5.84
CA ASP A 92 -3.78 -15.03 -4.99
C ASP A 92 -3.50 -14.74 -3.50
N CYS A 93 -2.23 -14.49 -3.16
CA CYS A 93 -1.84 -14.12 -1.79
C CYS A 93 -2.53 -12.83 -1.30
N ALA A 94 -2.61 -11.80 -2.14
CA ALA A 94 -3.30 -10.56 -1.80
C ALA A 94 -4.81 -10.76 -1.58
N THR A 95 -5.42 -11.65 -2.36
CA THR A 95 -6.83 -12.01 -2.21
C THR A 95 -7.09 -12.73 -0.89
N GLU A 96 -6.24 -13.70 -0.54
CA GLU A 96 -6.31 -14.38 0.76
C GLU A 96 -6.14 -13.39 1.93
N ASN A 97 -5.18 -12.46 1.81
CA ASN A 97 -4.95 -11.45 2.82
C ASN A 97 -6.11 -10.44 2.94
N ALA A 98 -6.74 -10.06 1.83
CA ALA A 98 -7.91 -9.19 1.81
C ALA A 98 -9.12 -9.86 2.49
N THR A 99 -9.33 -11.14 2.23
CA THR A 99 -10.36 -11.96 2.90
C THR A 99 -10.08 -12.07 4.40
N ALA A 100 -8.84 -12.38 4.78
CA ALA A 100 -8.45 -12.44 6.20
C ALA A 100 -8.58 -11.09 6.93
N ALA A 101 -8.52 -9.99 6.20
CA ALA A 101 -8.70 -8.62 6.71
C ALA A 101 -10.16 -8.13 6.65
N ASP A 102 -11.09 -8.94 6.13
CA ASP A 102 -12.51 -8.61 5.93
C ASP A 102 -12.74 -7.39 5.03
N VAL A 103 -11.93 -7.27 3.96
CA VAL A 103 -12.00 -6.15 3.00
C VAL A 103 -12.01 -6.59 1.53
N GLU A 104 -12.22 -7.88 1.23
CA GLU A 104 -12.19 -8.41 -0.14
C GLU A 104 -13.20 -7.74 -1.06
N GLY A 105 -14.38 -7.37 -0.52
CA GLY A 105 -15.40 -6.60 -1.26
C GLY A 105 -15.05 -5.13 -1.51
N SER A 106 -13.96 -4.64 -0.92
CA SER A 106 -13.55 -3.24 -0.97
C SER A 106 -12.30 -2.99 -1.82
N VAL A 107 -11.66 -4.06 -2.31
CA VAL A 107 -10.45 -3.97 -3.13
C VAL A 107 -10.63 -4.75 -4.43
N THR A 108 -10.05 -4.25 -5.51
CA THR A 108 -9.99 -4.97 -6.80
C THR A 108 -8.54 -5.34 -7.06
N LEU A 109 -8.26 -6.63 -7.11
CA LEU A 109 -6.93 -7.18 -7.35
C LEU A 109 -6.87 -7.80 -8.74
N ALA A 110 -5.82 -7.52 -9.50
CA ALA A 110 -5.68 -8.05 -10.86
C ALA A 110 -4.21 -8.28 -11.24
N GLN A 111 -3.98 -9.37 -11.97
CA GLN A 111 -2.67 -9.59 -12.59
C GLN A 111 -2.47 -8.60 -13.74
N ARG A 112 -1.55 -7.64 -13.55
CA ARG A 112 -1.17 -6.64 -14.55
C ARG A 112 0.27 -6.24 -14.36
N ASP A 113 0.92 -5.84 -15.45
CA ASP A 113 2.27 -5.28 -15.42
C ASP A 113 2.18 -3.76 -15.22
N ALA A 114 2.83 -3.25 -14.18
CA ALA A 114 2.86 -1.84 -13.82
C ALA A 114 3.49 -0.94 -14.89
N THR A 115 4.33 -1.51 -15.76
CA THR A 115 5.01 -0.76 -16.84
C THR A 115 4.14 -0.54 -18.06
N THR A 116 3.01 -1.28 -18.17
CA THR A 116 2.12 -1.22 -19.33
C THR A 116 0.66 -0.97 -18.95
N ALA A 117 0.30 -1.14 -17.70
CA ALA A 117 -1.06 -0.87 -17.21
C ALA A 117 -1.35 0.63 -17.19
N ALA A 118 -2.61 1.01 -17.38
CA ALA A 118 -3.06 2.37 -17.10
C ALA A 118 -2.95 2.69 -15.62
N LEU A 119 -2.20 3.73 -15.28
CA LEU A 119 -1.98 4.20 -13.91
C LEU A 119 -2.89 5.39 -13.61
N ASP A 120 -4.20 5.13 -13.58
CA ASP A 120 -5.24 6.17 -13.43
C ASP A 120 -5.88 6.06 -12.04
N ALA A 121 -5.56 6.98 -11.15
CA ALA A 121 -6.16 7.06 -9.81
C ALA A 121 -5.84 8.40 -9.16
N ASP A 122 -6.66 8.87 -8.23
CA ASP A 122 -6.34 10.07 -7.44
C ASP A 122 -5.02 9.90 -6.67
N VAL A 123 -4.73 8.65 -6.24
CA VAL A 123 -3.49 8.30 -5.52
C VAL A 123 -2.85 7.04 -6.09
N ILE A 124 -1.59 7.13 -6.48
CA ILE A 124 -0.71 5.99 -6.75
C ILE A 124 0.18 5.78 -5.51
N ALA A 125 0.17 4.58 -4.95
CA ALA A 125 1.01 4.24 -3.78
C ALA A 125 1.70 2.90 -4.03
N VAL A 126 3.03 2.86 -3.92
CA VAL A 126 3.82 1.68 -4.29
C VAL A 126 5.01 1.44 -3.36
N ASP A 127 5.23 0.17 -3.02
CA ASP A 127 6.47 -0.32 -2.42
C ASP A 127 7.34 -0.92 -3.53
N LEU A 128 8.30 -0.14 -4.01
CA LEU A 128 9.13 -0.53 -5.16
C LEU A 128 10.14 -1.62 -4.77
N PRO A 129 10.49 -2.53 -5.68
CA PRO A 129 11.47 -3.58 -5.39
C PRO A 129 12.84 -2.98 -5.07
N PHE A 130 13.42 -3.41 -3.95
CA PHE A 130 14.68 -2.88 -3.42
C PHE A 130 15.94 -3.39 -4.13
N GLY A 131 15.80 -4.27 -5.12
CA GLY A 131 16.92 -4.76 -5.93
C GLY A 131 17.87 -5.74 -5.22
N ILE A 132 17.56 -6.18 -4.00
CA ILE A 132 18.46 -7.04 -3.20
C ILE A 132 18.38 -8.51 -3.63
N ARG A 133 17.30 -8.91 -4.32
CA ARG A 133 17.02 -10.31 -4.69
C ARG A 133 16.43 -10.49 -6.10
N THR A 134 16.29 -9.44 -6.83
CA THR A 134 15.75 -9.46 -8.18
C THR A 134 16.85 -9.08 -9.16
N ASP A 135 16.96 -9.89 -10.17
CA ASP A 135 17.88 -9.82 -11.29
C ASP A 135 18.32 -8.41 -11.73
N ASP A 136 19.35 -8.36 -12.55
CA ASP A 136 20.06 -7.21 -13.14
C ASP A 136 19.19 -6.14 -13.85
N ASN A 137 17.84 -6.25 -13.76
CA ASN A 137 16.89 -5.43 -14.52
C ASN A 137 16.15 -4.34 -13.71
N VAL A 138 16.55 -4.06 -12.47
CA VAL A 138 15.92 -3.03 -11.63
C VAL A 138 15.94 -1.64 -12.30
N PRO A 139 17.07 -1.18 -12.89
CA PRO A 139 17.07 0.12 -13.59
C PRO A 139 16.08 0.19 -14.77
N ALA A 140 15.91 -0.90 -15.51
CA ALA A 140 14.95 -0.95 -16.60
C ALA A 140 13.50 -0.89 -16.08
N LEU A 141 13.18 -1.64 -15.02
CA LEU A 141 11.88 -1.58 -14.38
C LEU A 141 11.53 -0.16 -13.91
N TYR A 142 12.45 0.52 -13.24
CA TYR A 142 12.22 1.89 -12.74
C TYR A 142 12.02 2.88 -13.89
N ARG A 143 12.82 2.79 -14.95
CA ARG A 143 12.67 3.61 -16.16
C ARG A 143 11.30 3.38 -16.82
N ASP A 144 10.91 2.11 -17.03
CA ASP A 144 9.68 1.77 -17.73
C ASP A 144 8.45 2.10 -16.86
N PHE A 145 8.55 1.94 -15.55
CA PHE A 145 7.54 2.40 -14.61
C PHE A 145 7.42 3.93 -14.56
N SER A 146 8.55 4.67 -14.58
CA SER A 146 8.53 6.13 -14.68
C SER A 146 7.86 6.62 -15.96
N ASN A 147 8.09 5.94 -17.09
CA ASN A 147 7.39 6.22 -18.34
C ASN A 147 5.87 5.99 -18.22
N ALA A 148 5.44 4.90 -17.57
CA ALA A 148 4.02 4.64 -17.32
C ALA A 148 3.41 5.70 -16.39
N LEU A 149 4.12 6.13 -15.35
CA LEU A 149 3.70 7.23 -14.47
C LEU A 149 3.56 8.56 -15.26
N ALA A 150 4.47 8.85 -16.17
CA ALA A 150 4.45 10.10 -16.94
C ALA A 150 3.19 10.26 -17.77
N VAL A 151 2.64 9.18 -18.31
CA VAL A 151 1.42 9.18 -19.15
C VAL A 151 0.15 8.84 -18.38
N GLY A 152 0.24 8.36 -17.13
CA GLY A 152 -0.90 8.04 -16.29
C GLY A 152 -1.68 9.28 -15.85
N ASP A 153 -2.92 9.12 -15.44
CA ASP A 153 -3.80 10.18 -14.90
C ASP A 153 -3.91 10.01 -13.38
N TRP A 154 -3.11 10.79 -12.65
CA TRP A 154 -3.05 10.74 -11.20
C TRP A 154 -2.76 12.12 -10.61
N ASP A 155 -3.24 12.38 -9.38
CA ASP A 155 -3.02 13.63 -8.67
C ASP A 155 -1.81 13.56 -7.73
N ARG A 156 -1.67 12.44 -7.02
CA ARG A 156 -0.68 12.24 -5.95
C ARG A 156 -0.02 10.88 -6.07
N PHE A 157 1.29 10.86 -5.87
CA PHE A 157 2.12 9.67 -5.92
C PHE A 157 2.93 9.52 -4.64
N VAL A 158 3.06 8.29 -4.14
CA VAL A 158 3.98 7.94 -3.07
C VAL A 158 4.69 6.65 -3.39
N ALA A 159 6.00 6.64 -3.23
CA ALA A 159 6.81 5.44 -3.35
C ALA A 159 7.72 5.25 -2.15
N LEU A 160 7.87 4.01 -1.70
CA LEU A 160 8.94 3.57 -0.83
C LEU A 160 10.00 2.88 -1.68
N THR A 161 11.27 3.30 -1.58
CA THR A 161 12.36 2.76 -2.40
C THR A 161 13.70 2.88 -1.71
N THR A 162 14.64 2.00 -2.06
CA THR A 162 16.07 2.12 -1.73
C THR A 162 16.89 2.74 -2.86
N ARG A 163 16.26 3.04 -4.00
CA ARG A 163 16.91 3.55 -5.21
C ARG A 163 16.15 4.78 -5.75
N PRO A 164 16.04 5.85 -4.93
CA PRO A 164 15.28 7.05 -5.31
C PRO A 164 15.80 7.69 -6.59
N GLU A 165 17.09 7.56 -6.87
CA GLU A 165 17.77 8.12 -8.04
C GLU A 165 17.36 7.47 -9.38
N LEU A 166 16.69 6.32 -9.33
CA LEU A 166 16.20 5.63 -10.53
C LEU A 166 14.78 6.05 -10.95
N LEU A 167 14.06 6.79 -10.10
CA LEU A 167 12.72 7.30 -10.41
C LEU A 167 12.81 8.66 -11.10
N ASP A 168 12.26 8.73 -12.31
CA ASP A 168 12.09 9.99 -13.04
C ASP A 168 10.69 10.56 -12.76
N VAL A 169 10.53 11.20 -11.62
CA VAL A 169 9.31 11.88 -11.19
C VAL A 169 9.67 13.16 -10.43
N ALA A 170 8.91 14.23 -10.63
CA ALA A 170 9.11 15.49 -9.92
C ALA A 170 8.70 15.35 -8.43
N VAL A 171 9.64 15.04 -7.57
CA VAL A 171 9.44 14.85 -6.13
C VAL A 171 9.26 16.21 -5.44
N ASP A 172 8.17 16.40 -4.70
CA ASP A 172 7.91 17.58 -3.90
C ASP A 172 8.29 17.40 -2.42
N ARG A 173 8.33 16.15 -1.95
CA ARG A 173 8.70 15.82 -0.56
C ARG A 173 9.34 14.44 -0.45
N GLN A 174 10.37 14.34 0.39
CA GLN A 174 11.00 13.06 0.69
C GLN A 174 11.35 12.93 2.18
N ILE A 175 11.41 11.69 2.66
CA ILE A 175 11.83 11.33 4.02
C ILE A 175 12.74 10.11 3.92
N GLU A 176 13.93 10.22 4.48
CA GLU A 176 14.81 9.07 4.67
C GLU A 176 14.40 8.29 5.93
N LEU A 177 14.33 6.98 5.82
CA LEU A 177 13.92 6.13 6.92
C LEU A 177 14.66 4.78 6.85
N ARG A 178 14.62 4.04 7.96
CA ARG A 178 15.20 2.72 8.01
C ARG A 178 14.09 1.65 8.04
N VAL A 179 14.13 0.73 7.08
CA VAL A 179 13.24 -0.43 7.01
C VAL A 179 14.04 -1.69 7.36
N GLY A 180 13.97 -2.12 8.61
CA GLY A 180 14.82 -3.19 9.11
C GLY A 180 16.30 -2.75 9.13
N ARG A 181 17.12 -3.36 8.25
CA ARG A 181 18.55 -3.04 8.09
C ARG A 181 18.83 -2.15 6.87
N LEU A 182 17.79 -1.82 6.10
CA LEU A 182 17.92 -1.08 4.84
C LEU A 182 17.62 0.39 5.07
N GLU A 183 18.42 1.24 4.46
CA GLU A 183 18.08 2.63 4.28
C GLU A 183 17.14 2.74 3.09
N ALA A 184 16.03 3.42 3.27
CA ALA A 184 15.00 3.62 2.26
C ALA A 184 14.54 5.06 2.26
N THR A 185 13.97 5.47 1.15
CA THR A 185 13.40 6.81 0.98
C THR A 185 11.92 6.70 0.66
N LEU A 186 11.12 7.43 1.38
CA LEU A 186 9.71 7.67 1.08
C LEU A 186 9.62 8.96 0.25
N LEU A 187 9.16 8.84 -0.97
CA LEU A 187 9.02 9.93 -1.94
C LEU A 187 7.55 10.30 -2.11
N ARG A 188 7.27 11.61 -2.26
CA ARG A 188 5.97 12.10 -2.68
C ARG A 188 6.11 13.01 -3.90
N ALA A 189 5.14 12.90 -4.81
CA ALA A 189 4.94 13.82 -5.92
C ALA A 189 3.46 14.21 -6.04
N CYS A 190 3.20 15.43 -6.46
CA CYS A 190 1.86 15.94 -6.76
C CYS A 190 1.88 16.56 -8.16
N ARG A 191 0.77 16.42 -8.91
CA ARG A 191 0.52 17.10 -10.18
C ARG A 191 -0.41 18.27 -10.02
#